data_c0858cddf3d436c215c7f5157aed52a2
#
_entry.id   c0858cddf3d436c215c7f5157aed52a2
#
_cell.length_a   1.000
_cell.length_b   1.000
_cell.length_c   1.000
_cell.angle_alpha   90.00
_cell.angle_beta   90.00
_cell.angle_gamma   90.00
#
_symmetry.space_group_name_H-M   'P 1'
#
loop_
_entity.id
_entity.type
_entity.pdbx_description
1 polymer ?
#
loop_
_entity_poly.entity_id
_entity_poly.type
_entity_poly.pdbx_seq_one_letter_code
_entity_poly.pdbx_strand_id
1 'polypeptide(L)'
;MKYILPVLGLLMLISCKEDYTIKPIGQVRLEYPKPVYKPFSSDCHFTFEYSDLAEIRDKENPCWFILHYPEMKANIYLTYFPITDREDLASKIKDSEKFVQEQTVKASYIAPREFVFDEKKVYGTLFELGGESAINLQFHATDSLKNLISGSVYFSTPPQYDSLQPAIQYMKRDVMHLIETLEWK
;
A
#
# COMPACT_ATOMS: atom_id res chain seq x y z
N MET A 1 -13.68 55.09 -50.22
CA MET A 1 -13.21 55.01 -48.84
C MET A 1 -14.27 54.71 -47.76
N LYS A 2 -15.55 54.58 -48.08
CA LYS A 2 -16.66 54.37 -47.11
C LYS A 2 -16.90 52.90 -46.70
N TYR A 3 -16.31 51.93 -47.38
CA TYR A 3 -16.54 50.50 -47.17
C TYR A 3 -15.36 49.71 -46.57
N ILE A 4 -14.23 50.37 -46.28
CA ILE A 4 -13.02 49.77 -45.69
C ILE A 4 -13.17 49.56 -44.21
N LEU A 5 -13.91 50.45 -43.51
CA LEU A 5 -14.10 50.41 -42.05
C LEU A 5 -14.96 49.24 -41.60
N PRO A 6 -16.08 48.84 -42.25
CA PRO A 6 -16.86 47.68 -41.82
C PRO A 6 -16.15 46.31 -42.11
N VAL A 7 -15.29 46.24 -43.13
CA VAL A 7 -14.52 45.02 -43.45
C VAL A 7 -13.43 44.78 -42.41
N LEU A 8 -12.78 45.83 -41.88
CA LEU A 8 -11.77 45.72 -40.84
C LEU A 8 -12.37 45.29 -39.50
N GLY A 9 -13.64 45.69 -39.21
CA GLY A 9 -14.36 45.24 -38.01
C GLY A 9 -14.76 43.75 -38.02
N LEU A 10 -14.97 43.16 -39.18
CA LEU A 10 -15.36 41.73 -39.32
C LEU A 10 -14.17 40.78 -39.16
N LEU A 11 -12.94 41.23 -39.41
CA LEU A 11 -11.74 40.42 -39.27
C LEU A 11 -11.31 40.21 -37.79
N MET A 12 -11.82 40.98 -36.85
CA MET A 12 -11.51 40.87 -35.43
C MET A 12 -12.31 39.77 -34.70
N LEU A 13 -13.26 39.12 -35.35
CA LEU A 13 -14.11 38.11 -34.71
C LEU A 13 -13.60 36.66 -34.91
N ILE A 14 -12.49 36.43 -35.60
CA ILE A 14 -11.86 35.11 -35.73
C ILE A 14 -10.83 34.96 -34.59
N SER A 15 -11.28 35.01 -33.35
CA SER A 15 -10.50 34.56 -32.21
C SER A 15 -10.58 33.05 -32.19
N CYS A 16 -9.57 32.36 -32.69
CA CYS A 16 -9.39 30.93 -32.46
C CYS A 16 -9.29 30.70 -30.97
N LYS A 17 -10.30 30.02 -30.40
CA LYS A 17 -10.13 29.36 -29.09
C LYS A 17 -9.14 28.22 -29.32
N GLU A 18 -7.93 28.37 -28.78
CA GLU A 18 -7.04 27.24 -28.61
C GLU A 18 -7.72 26.29 -27.62
N ASP A 19 -8.17 25.16 -28.09
CA ASP A 19 -8.54 24.05 -27.21
C ASP A 19 -7.29 23.57 -26.49
N TYR A 20 -7.13 24.00 -25.26
CA TYR A 20 -6.13 23.46 -24.36
C TYR A 20 -6.48 22.00 -24.08
N THR A 21 -5.98 21.09 -24.87
CA THR A 21 -5.92 19.69 -24.50
C THR A 21 -4.94 19.57 -23.33
N ILE A 22 -5.46 19.35 -22.13
CA ILE A 22 -4.64 19.05 -20.95
C ILE A 22 -3.88 17.77 -21.31
N LYS A 23 -2.57 17.91 -21.53
CA LYS A 23 -1.71 16.73 -21.72
C LYS A 23 -1.82 15.88 -20.47
N PRO A 24 -2.10 14.56 -20.60
CA PRO A 24 -2.06 13.70 -19.43
C PRO A 24 -0.69 13.83 -18.76
N ILE A 25 -0.69 14.00 -17.44
CA ILE A 25 0.53 14.06 -16.66
C ILE A 25 1.30 12.77 -16.97
N GLY A 26 2.49 12.89 -17.55
CA GLY A 26 3.32 11.75 -17.88
C GLY A 26 3.67 11.02 -16.59
N GLN A 27 3.13 9.81 -16.41
CA GLN A 27 3.54 8.96 -15.30
C GLN A 27 4.98 8.53 -15.53
N VAL A 28 5.84 8.73 -14.54
CA VAL A 28 7.19 8.18 -14.56
C VAL A 28 7.06 6.66 -14.56
N ARG A 29 7.49 6.01 -15.64
CA ARG A 29 7.49 4.55 -15.72
C ARG A 29 8.66 4.02 -14.89
N LEU A 30 8.40 3.77 -13.62
CA LEU A 30 9.33 3.06 -12.74
C LEU A 30 9.18 1.56 -13.01
N GLU A 31 10.23 0.96 -13.56
CA GLU A 31 10.29 -0.50 -13.73
C GLU A 31 11.09 -1.08 -12.57
N TYR A 32 10.44 -1.88 -11.76
CA TYR A 32 11.08 -2.62 -10.69
C TYR A 32 11.43 -4.04 -11.20
N PRO A 33 12.53 -4.64 -10.71
CA PRO A 33 12.90 -5.99 -11.07
C PRO A 33 11.81 -6.99 -10.65
N LYS A 34 11.76 -8.14 -11.32
CA LYS A 34 10.87 -9.22 -10.87
C LYS A 34 11.30 -9.67 -9.48
N PRO A 35 10.37 -9.82 -8.53
CA PRO A 35 10.73 -10.25 -7.19
C PRO A 35 11.25 -11.68 -7.20
N VAL A 36 12.29 -11.92 -6.44
CA VAL A 36 12.77 -13.23 -6.05
C VAL A 36 12.54 -13.34 -4.55
N TYR A 37 11.91 -14.42 -4.11
CA TYR A 37 11.51 -14.57 -2.72
C TYR A 37 12.44 -15.56 -2.00
N LYS A 38 12.63 -15.32 -0.71
CA LYS A 38 13.43 -16.14 0.19
C LYS A 38 12.68 -16.36 1.50
N PRO A 39 12.87 -17.51 2.17
CA PRO A 39 12.16 -17.81 3.40
C PRO A 39 12.65 -16.92 4.54
N PHE A 40 11.71 -16.43 5.35
CA PHE A 40 11.99 -15.81 6.62
C PHE A 40 12.24 -16.88 7.69
N SER A 41 13.40 -16.84 8.33
CA SER A 41 13.76 -17.74 9.41
C SER A 41 13.96 -16.98 10.70
N SER A 42 13.19 -17.33 11.73
CA SER A 42 13.28 -16.76 13.08
C SER A 42 12.74 -17.76 14.10
N ASP A 43 12.97 -17.47 15.38
CA ASP A 43 12.42 -18.24 16.51
C ASP A 43 10.94 -17.87 16.80
N CYS A 44 10.32 -17.04 15.95
CA CYS A 44 8.93 -16.65 16.09
C CYS A 44 7.97 -17.78 15.71
N HIS A 45 6.71 -17.67 16.17
CA HIS A 45 5.66 -18.66 15.95
C HIS A 45 5.09 -18.66 14.53
N PHE A 46 5.82 -18.12 13.57
CA PHE A 46 5.42 -18.04 12.17
C PHE A 46 6.63 -18.02 11.24
N THR A 47 6.38 -18.32 9.97
CA THR A 47 7.33 -18.14 8.86
C THR A 47 6.56 -17.65 7.63
N PHE A 48 7.28 -17.05 6.69
CA PHE A 48 6.74 -16.56 5.41
C PHE A 48 7.89 -16.41 4.41
N GLU A 49 7.58 -16.07 3.17
CA GLU A 49 8.57 -15.66 2.19
C GLU A 49 8.52 -14.16 1.95
N TYR A 50 9.67 -13.55 1.74
CA TYR A 50 9.82 -12.12 1.47
C TYR A 50 10.80 -11.87 0.33
N SER A 51 10.68 -10.72 -0.32
CA SER A 51 11.53 -10.31 -1.45
C SER A 51 12.99 -10.19 -1.04
N ASP A 52 13.90 -10.65 -1.91
CA ASP A 52 15.35 -10.47 -1.75
C ASP A 52 15.81 -9.00 -1.83
N LEU A 53 14.96 -8.12 -2.37
CA LEU A 53 15.16 -6.67 -2.36
C LEU A 53 14.96 -6.05 -0.97
N ALA A 54 14.39 -6.79 -0.02
CA ALA A 54 14.16 -6.31 1.33
C ALA A 54 15.30 -6.70 2.28
N GLU A 55 15.68 -5.75 3.12
CA GLU A 55 16.55 -5.95 4.27
C GLU A 55 15.70 -6.11 5.52
N ILE A 56 15.93 -7.17 6.30
CA ILE A 56 15.25 -7.34 7.59
C ILE A 56 15.95 -6.46 8.62
N ARG A 57 15.16 -5.72 9.39
CA ARG A 57 15.59 -4.94 10.53
C ARG A 57 14.78 -5.38 11.76
N ASP A 58 15.45 -5.87 12.76
CA ASP A 58 14.83 -6.26 14.02
C ASP A 58 14.40 -5.03 14.81
N LYS A 59 13.36 -5.19 15.61
CA LYS A 59 12.93 -4.22 16.61
C LYS A 59 13.23 -4.73 18.03
N GLU A 60 13.13 -3.84 19.01
CA GLU A 60 13.35 -4.18 20.42
C GLU A 60 12.39 -5.26 20.94
N ASN A 61 11.14 -5.28 20.42
CA ASN A 61 10.18 -6.32 20.76
C ASN A 61 10.43 -7.58 19.92
N PRO A 62 10.45 -8.75 20.56
CA PRO A 62 10.57 -10.01 19.84
C PRO A 62 9.45 -10.17 18.79
N CYS A 63 9.81 -10.71 17.64
CA CYS A 63 8.89 -10.96 16.53
C CYS A 63 8.21 -9.71 15.94
N TRP A 64 8.83 -8.55 16.12
CA TRP A 64 8.51 -7.32 15.42
C TRP A 64 9.63 -6.99 14.45
N PHE A 65 9.30 -6.81 13.16
CA PHE A 65 10.29 -6.65 12.10
C PHE A 65 9.95 -5.49 11.18
N ILE A 66 10.97 -4.99 10.51
CA ILE A 66 10.82 -4.08 9.38
C ILE A 66 11.45 -4.76 8.17
N LEU A 67 10.69 -4.97 7.11
CA LEU A 67 11.22 -5.28 5.80
C LEU A 67 11.47 -3.95 5.09
N HIS A 68 12.72 -3.54 5.04
CA HIS A 68 13.16 -2.28 4.46
C HIS A 68 13.54 -2.49 3.00
N TYR A 69 12.95 -1.71 2.10
CA TYR A 69 13.23 -1.68 0.67
C TYR A 69 13.99 -0.38 0.32
N PRO A 70 15.34 -0.41 0.29
CA PRO A 70 16.15 0.81 0.16
C PRO A 70 15.84 1.60 -1.12
N GLU A 71 15.80 0.91 -2.27
CA GLU A 71 15.59 1.54 -3.57
C GLU A 71 14.21 2.15 -3.74
N MET A 72 13.19 1.57 -3.10
CA MET A 72 11.81 2.07 -3.13
C MET A 72 11.53 3.08 -2.02
N LYS A 73 12.47 3.27 -1.08
CA LYS A 73 12.28 4.05 0.15
C LYS A 73 11.00 3.63 0.88
N ALA A 74 10.74 2.33 0.90
CA ALA A 74 9.55 1.74 1.48
C ALA A 74 9.91 0.83 2.65
N ASN A 75 8.98 0.69 3.59
CA ASN A 75 9.09 -0.21 4.72
C ASN A 75 7.78 -0.97 4.91
N ILE A 76 7.86 -2.28 5.14
CA ILE A 76 6.76 -3.06 5.70
C ILE A 76 7.06 -3.26 7.17
N TYR A 77 6.25 -2.67 8.04
CA TYR A 77 6.30 -2.91 9.48
C TYR A 77 5.44 -4.12 9.80
N LEU A 78 6.03 -5.12 10.44
CA LEU A 78 5.35 -6.33 10.88
C LEU A 78 5.35 -6.40 12.40
N THR A 79 4.20 -6.59 12.97
CA THR A 79 3.99 -6.68 14.41
C THR A 79 3.22 -7.96 14.72
N TYR A 80 3.82 -8.84 15.51
CA TYR A 80 3.18 -10.06 15.97
C TYR A 80 2.57 -9.86 17.35
N PHE A 81 1.38 -10.41 17.53
CA PHE A 81 0.65 -10.45 18.79
C PHE A 81 0.28 -11.89 19.13
N PRO A 82 0.78 -12.45 20.25
CA PRO A 82 0.22 -13.65 20.81
C PRO A 82 -1.17 -13.36 21.34
N ILE A 83 -2.15 -14.19 21.00
CA ILE A 83 -3.55 -14.02 21.38
C ILE A 83 -3.87 -14.96 22.54
N THR A 84 -4.47 -14.40 23.59
CA THR A 84 -4.84 -15.14 24.81
C THR A 84 -6.22 -15.77 24.73
N ASP A 85 -7.17 -15.04 24.15
CA ASP A 85 -8.57 -15.47 24.02
C ASP A 85 -9.28 -14.73 22.87
N ARG A 86 -10.58 -15.02 22.72
CA ARG A 86 -11.41 -14.45 21.65
C ARG A 86 -11.62 -12.92 21.81
N GLU A 87 -11.71 -12.43 23.05
CA GLU A 87 -11.88 -10.99 23.32
C GLU A 87 -10.63 -10.21 22.97
N ASP A 88 -9.47 -10.74 23.32
CA ASP A 88 -8.17 -10.18 22.96
C ASP A 88 -8.00 -10.12 21.43
N LEU A 89 -8.32 -11.21 20.72
CA LEU A 89 -8.29 -11.22 19.26
C LEU A 89 -9.20 -10.13 18.67
N ALA A 90 -10.43 -10.05 19.12
CA ALA A 90 -11.39 -9.05 18.64
C ALA A 90 -10.90 -7.62 18.90
N SER A 91 -10.29 -7.37 20.06
CA SER A 91 -9.69 -6.08 20.41
C SER A 91 -8.54 -5.72 19.46
N LYS A 92 -7.62 -6.66 19.21
CA LYS A 92 -6.47 -6.43 18.31
C LYS A 92 -6.89 -6.20 16.87
N ILE A 93 -7.87 -6.94 16.37
CA ILE A 93 -8.45 -6.71 15.03
C ILE A 93 -9.06 -5.30 14.96
N LYS A 94 -9.87 -4.94 15.97
CA LYS A 94 -10.50 -3.62 16.06
C LYS A 94 -9.45 -2.49 16.09
N ASP A 95 -8.34 -2.67 16.81
CA ASP A 95 -7.25 -1.70 16.85
C ASP A 95 -6.58 -1.55 15.47
N SER A 96 -6.39 -2.67 14.74
CA SER A 96 -5.87 -2.66 13.38
C SER A 96 -6.80 -1.92 12.41
N GLU A 97 -8.11 -2.16 12.49
CA GLU A 97 -9.12 -1.49 11.67
C GLU A 97 -9.28 -0.01 12.03
N LYS A 98 -9.22 0.33 13.31
CA LYS A 98 -9.24 1.72 13.78
C LYS A 98 -8.08 2.52 13.19
N PHE A 99 -6.89 1.92 13.14
CA PHE A 99 -5.73 2.53 12.53
C PHE A 99 -5.93 2.84 11.04
N VAL A 100 -6.63 1.96 10.31
CA VAL A 100 -7.05 2.21 8.91
C VAL A 100 -8.05 3.37 8.85
N GLN A 101 -9.05 3.38 9.74
CA GLN A 101 -10.08 4.42 9.76
C GLN A 101 -9.51 5.81 10.08
N GLU A 102 -8.49 5.92 10.90
CA GLU A 102 -7.81 7.20 11.18
C GLU A 102 -7.17 7.81 9.94
N GLN A 103 -6.90 7.01 8.89
CA GLN A 103 -6.38 7.49 7.61
C GLN A 103 -7.46 8.08 6.69
N THR A 104 -8.75 7.92 7.00
CA THR A 104 -9.87 8.41 6.14
C THR A 104 -9.80 9.91 5.88
N VAL A 105 -9.18 10.69 6.76
CA VAL A 105 -9.02 12.16 6.59
C VAL A 105 -8.16 12.51 5.37
N LYS A 106 -7.22 11.64 4.98
CA LYS A 106 -6.27 11.86 3.89
C LYS A 106 -6.43 10.87 2.74
N ALA A 107 -7.04 9.72 3.01
CA ALA A 107 -7.31 8.72 1.98
C ALA A 107 -8.48 9.17 1.10
N SER A 108 -8.33 9.06 -0.22
CA SER A 108 -9.42 9.28 -1.18
C SER A 108 -10.36 8.07 -1.27
N TYR A 109 -9.85 6.88 -0.96
CA TYR A 109 -10.63 5.66 -0.80
C TYR A 109 -9.92 4.66 0.12
N ILE A 110 -10.68 3.73 0.68
CA ILE A 110 -10.20 2.55 1.41
C ILE A 110 -10.90 1.34 0.82
N ALA A 111 -10.14 0.38 0.30
CA ALA A 111 -10.65 -0.84 -0.31
C ALA A 111 -10.22 -2.06 0.52
N PRO A 112 -11.11 -2.62 1.37
CA PRO A 112 -10.85 -3.87 2.08
C PRO A 112 -10.94 -5.06 1.13
N ARG A 113 -10.04 -6.02 1.32
CA ARG A 113 -10.03 -7.30 0.64
C ARG A 113 -9.78 -8.41 1.65
N GLU A 114 -10.79 -9.21 1.91
CA GLU A 114 -10.65 -10.40 2.75
C GLU A 114 -9.87 -11.50 2.03
N PHE A 115 -9.13 -12.30 2.81
CA PHE A 115 -8.47 -13.50 2.35
C PHE A 115 -8.69 -14.65 3.33
N VAL A 116 -8.82 -15.85 2.78
CA VAL A 116 -9.12 -17.08 3.52
C VAL A 116 -8.28 -18.21 2.93
N PHE A 117 -7.31 -18.71 3.70
CA PHE A 117 -6.46 -19.86 3.34
C PHE A 117 -6.66 -20.96 4.38
N ASP A 118 -7.71 -21.75 4.20
CA ASP A 118 -8.14 -22.77 5.18
C ASP A 118 -7.07 -23.82 5.47
N GLU A 119 -6.32 -24.24 4.46
CA GLU A 119 -5.24 -25.23 4.60
C GLU A 119 -4.13 -24.77 5.54
N LYS A 120 -3.84 -23.47 5.52
CA LYS A 120 -2.81 -22.81 6.35
C LYS A 120 -3.37 -22.19 7.62
N LYS A 121 -4.70 -22.16 7.77
CA LYS A 121 -5.41 -21.41 8.83
C LYS A 121 -4.98 -19.94 8.89
N VAL A 122 -4.92 -19.30 7.74
CA VAL A 122 -4.56 -17.89 7.62
C VAL A 122 -5.78 -17.12 7.12
N TYR A 123 -6.31 -16.25 7.96
CA TYR A 123 -7.51 -15.46 7.72
C TYR A 123 -7.23 -13.99 7.99
N GLY A 124 -7.80 -13.10 7.22
CA GLY A 124 -7.58 -11.69 7.49
C GLY A 124 -8.09 -10.75 6.42
N THR A 125 -7.67 -9.49 6.54
CA THR A 125 -8.06 -8.43 5.61
C THR A 125 -6.84 -7.61 5.20
N LEU A 126 -6.71 -7.36 3.91
CA LEU A 126 -5.80 -6.39 3.34
C LEU A 126 -6.60 -5.14 2.96
N PHE A 127 -6.20 -3.99 3.47
CA PHE A 127 -6.75 -2.68 3.15
C PHE A 127 -5.79 -1.96 2.20
N GLU A 128 -6.31 -1.51 1.07
CA GLU A 128 -5.61 -0.63 0.14
C GLU A 128 -6.15 0.79 0.32
N LEU A 129 -5.26 1.75 0.58
CA LEU A 129 -5.60 3.14 0.81
C LEU A 129 -5.05 4.01 -0.32
N GLY A 130 -5.94 4.72 -1.00
CA GLY A 130 -5.58 5.69 -2.04
C GLY A 130 -5.53 7.11 -1.53
N GLY A 131 -4.95 8.01 -2.33
CA GLY A 131 -4.82 9.43 -1.98
C GLY A 131 -3.56 9.76 -1.18
N GLU A 132 -3.59 10.86 -0.42
CA GLU A 132 -2.43 11.38 0.32
C GLU A 132 -2.24 10.69 1.69
N SER A 133 -2.69 9.43 1.81
CA SER A 133 -2.45 8.65 3.02
C SER A 133 -0.96 8.34 3.20
N ALA A 134 -0.48 8.42 4.43
CA ALA A 134 0.89 8.00 4.77
C ALA A 134 1.07 6.48 4.67
N ILE A 135 -0.02 5.73 4.76
CA ILE A 135 -0.08 4.28 4.67
C ILE A 135 -0.91 3.93 3.44
N ASN A 136 -0.31 3.20 2.51
CA ASN A 136 -1.01 2.78 1.31
C ASN A 136 -1.54 1.35 1.38
N LEU A 137 -0.94 0.51 2.24
CA LEU A 137 -1.37 -0.86 2.50
C LEU A 137 -1.31 -1.14 3.99
N GLN A 138 -2.35 -1.75 4.51
CA GLN A 138 -2.46 -2.25 5.88
C GLN A 138 -3.09 -3.64 5.83
N PHE A 139 -2.61 -4.58 6.63
CA PHE A 139 -3.25 -5.88 6.74
C PHE A 139 -3.18 -6.43 8.17
N HIS A 140 -4.06 -7.35 8.45
CA HIS A 140 -3.92 -8.27 9.57
C HIS A 140 -4.18 -9.69 9.10
N ALA A 141 -3.44 -10.64 9.67
CA ALA A 141 -3.58 -12.06 9.43
C ALA A 141 -3.58 -12.82 10.76
N THR A 142 -4.47 -13.78 10.92
CA THR A 142 -4.65 -14.56 12.15
C THR A 142 -4.99 -16.01 11.85
N ASP A 143 -4.68 -16.92 12.81
CA ASP A 143 -5.18 -18.29 12.83
C ASP A 143 -6.55 -18.41 13.54
N SER A 144 -7.13 -17.28 13.93
CA SER A 144 -8.36 -17.17 14.70
C SER A 144 -8.30 -17.76 16.13
N LEU A 145 -7.12 -18.15 16.60
CA LEU A 145 -6.95 -18.82 17.90
C LEU A 145 -5.86 -18.18 18.77
N LYS A 146 -4.61 -18.19 18.31
CA LYS A 146 -3.44 -17.85 19.14
C LYS A 146 -2.50 -16.82 18.51
N ASN A 147 -2.61 -16.62 17.22
CA ASN A 147 -1.64 -15.85 16.48
C ASN A 147 -2.31 -14.72 15.68
N LEU A 148 -1.74 -13.53 15.74
CA LEU A 148 -2.11 -12.40 14.89
C LEU A 148 -0.86 -11.65 14.47
N ILE A 149 -0.75 -11.37 13.17
CA ILE A 149 0.24 -10.47 12.60
C ILE A 149 -0.49 -9.27 12.00
N SER A 150 -0.04 -8.08 12.32
CA SER A 150 -0.45 -6.84 11.66
C SER A 150 0.73 -6.30 10.85
N GLY A 151 0.45 -5.83 9.63
CA GLY A 151 1.46 -5.25 8.75
C GLY A 151 1.00 -3.94 8.12
N SER A 152 1.93 -2.99 7.97
CA SER A 152 1.68 -1.68 7.35
C SER A 152 2.80 -1.31 6.41
N VAL A 153 2.46 -0.75 5.25
CA VAL A 153 3.43 -0.26 4.27
C VAL A 153 3.51 1.26 4.31
N TYR A 154 4.72 1.76 4.54
CA TYR A 154 5.04 3.19 4.54
C TYR A 154 6.11 3.50 3.49
N PHE A 155 5.94 4.65 2.82
CA PHE A 155 6.97 5.24 1.98
C PHE A 155 7.63 6.41 2.71
N SER A 156 8.97 6.45 2.70
CA SER A 156 9.76 7.55 3.30
C SER A 156 9.85 8.78 2.38
N THR A 157 8.87 8.97 1.51
CA THR A 157 8.76 10.11 0.59
C THR A 157 7.44 10.83 0.82
N PRO A 158 7.35 12.15 0.52
CA PRO A 158 6.07 12.84 0.59
C PRO A 158 5.00 12.08 -0.22
N PRO A 159 3.77 11.97 0.30
CA PRO A 159 2.70 11.24 -0.35
C PRO A 159 2.27 11.95 -1.65
N GLN A 160 2.86 11.53 -2.77
CA GLN A 160 2.42 11.87 -4.12
C GLN A 160 1.87 10.60 -4.74
N TYR A 161 0.61 10.30 -4.44
CA TYR A 161 -0.06 9.05 -4.75
C TYR A 161 0.16 8.59 -6.20
N ASP A 162 -0.03 9.50 -7.17
CA ASP A 162 0.12 9.16 -8.60
C ASP A 162 1.53 8.72 -8.96
N SER A 163 2.54 9.37 -8.38
CA SER A 163 3.96 9.03 -8.61
C SER A 163 4.36 7.73 -7.92
N LEU A 164 3.72 7.42 -6.77
CA LEU A 164 4.00 6.22 -5.98
C LEU A 164 3.25 4.97 -6.48
N GLN A 165 2.27 5.12 -7.38
CA GLN A 165 1.44 4.01 -7.86
C GLN A 165 2.24 2.77 -8.29
N PRO A 166 3.30 2.87 -9.09
CA PRO A 166 4.10 1.69 -9.46
C PRO A 166 4.73 0.99 -8.25
N ALA A 167 5.23 1.78 -7.28
CA ALA A 167 5.80 1.25 -6.04
C ALA A 167 4.74 0.60 -5.14
N ILE A 168 3.58 1.24 -5.01
CA ILE A 168 2.44 0.70 -4.24
C ILE A 168 2.00 -0.65 -4.82
N GLN A 169 1.87 -0.76 -6.14
CA GLN A 169 1.49 -2.02 -6.80
C GLN A 169 2.57 -3.10 -6.65
N TYR A 170 3.85 -2.70 -6.65
CA TYR A 170 4.94 -3.62 -6.34
C TYR A 170 4.83 -4.13 -4.90
N MET A 171 4.72 -3.24 -3.93
CA MET A 171 4.59 -3.59 -2.51
C MET A 171 3.34 -4.42 -2.22
N LYS A 172 2.23 -4.14 -2.92
CA LYS A 172 1.00 -4.93 -2.82
C LYS A 172 1.21 -6.39 -3.21
N ARG A 173 1.95 -6.63 -4.29
CA ARG A 173 2.31 -7.99 -4.71
C ARG A 173 3.17 -8.69 -3.68
N ASP A 174 4.18 -8.01 -3.13
CA ASP A 174 5.07 -8.58 -2.12
C ASP A 174 4.33 -8.86 -0.80
N VAL A 175 3.42 -7.96 -0.37
CA VAL A 175 2.54 -8.18 0.79
C VAL A 175 1.61 -9.37 0.55
N MET A 176 1.02 -9.49 -0.63
CA MET A 176 0.18 -10.65 -0.95
C MET A 176 0.97 -11.95 -0.94
N HIS A 177 2.19 -11.97 -1.51
CA HIS A 177 3.05 -13.15 -1.46
C HIS A 177 3.42 -13.52 -0.01
N LEU A 178 3.75 -12.54 0.83
CA LEU A 178 4.00 -12.76 2.26
C LEU A 178 2.78 -13.42 2.93
N ILE A 179 1.58 -12.91 2.70
CA ILE A 179 0.33 -13.46 3.26
C ILE A 179 0.05 -14.87 2.74
N GLU A 180 0.21 -15.12 1.44
CA GLU A 180 0.00 -16.43 0.79
C GLU A 180 0.99 -17.51 1.27
N THR A 181 2.19 -17.08 1.66
CA THR A 181 3.25 -17.99 2.15
C THR A 181 3.33 -18.07 3.67
N LEU A 182 2.50 -17.29 4.39
CA LEU A 182 2.45 -17.31 5.85
C LEU A 182 2.06 -18.69 6.37
N GLU A 183 2.83 -19.19 7.32
CA GLU A 183 2.59 -20.45 8.04
C GLU A 183 2.84 -20.23 9.54
N TRP A 184 1.93 -20.72 10.36
CA TRP A 184 2.06 -20.75 11.82
C TRP A 184 2.88 -21.97 12.27
N LYS A 185 3.72 -21.79 13.29
CA LYS A 185 4.54 -22.87 13.89
C LYS A 185 3.91 -23.40 15.17
#